data_bcfa3f8ab644a98b4d4551fd81d2761f
#
_entry.id   bcfa3f8ab644a98b4d4551fd81d2761f
#
_cell.length_a   1.000
_cell.length_b   1.000
_cell.length_c   1.000
_cell.angle_alpha   90.00
_cell.angle_beta   90.00
_cell.angle_gamma   90.00
#
_symmetry.space_group_name_H-M   'P 1'
#
loop_
_entity.id
_entity.type
_entity.pdbx_description
1 polymer ?
#
loop_
_entity_poly.entity_id
_entity_poly.type
_entity_poly.pdbx_seq_one_letter_code
_entity_poly.pdbx_strand_id
1 'polypeptide(L)'
;MDGMPTLRMNEFMLGSLDAKKINFGSPFPSTSLTPPKEIVLTANDAVLADIQEATRNFDKLVNDQELRVLHYDAYGRDFIKQLKVSPDAWAQLVKQLAFYKLKGRPGVAYESAQTRKFQLGRTEVIRAASSQSKAWVDAMVDPRATVRIVFFVTCHIPLIDA
;
A
#
# COMPACT_ATOMS: atom_id res chain seq x y z
N MET A 1 -9.67 -6.03 14.89
CA MET A 1 -11.07 -6.41 14.61
C MET A 1 -11.77 -5.47 13.62
N ASP A 2 -11.23 -4.35 13.38
CA ASP A 2 -11.73 -3.22 12.58
C ASP A 2 -11.83 -3.51 11.08
N GLY A 3 -10.95 -4.33 10.52
CA GLY A 3 -11.00 -4.70 9.11
C GLY A 3 -12.03 -5.76 8.73
N MET A 4 -12.54 -6.55 9.67
CA MET A 4 -13.47 -7.64 9.36
C MET A 4 -14.86 -7.16 8.90
N PRO A 5 -15.48 -6.16 9.55
CA PRO A 5 -16.74 -5.60 9.06
C PRO A 5 -16.60 -5.01 7.66
N THR A 6 -15.52 -4.28 7.41
CA THR A 6 -15.24 -3.69 6.09
C THR A 6 -15.04 -4.75 5.01
N LEU A 7 -14.28 -5.81 5.31
CA LEU A 7 -14.09 -6.93 4.37
C LEU A 7 -15.42 -7.63 4.06
N ARG A 8 -16.25 -7.92 5.08
CA ARG A 8 -17.56 -8.55 4.88
C ARG A 8 -18.49 -7.65 4.09
N MET A 9 -18.47 -6.35 4.33
CA MET A 9 -19.24 -5.39 3.55
C MET A 9 -18.78 -5.38 2.09
N ASN A 10 -17.48 -5.35 1.85
CA ASN A 10 -16.93 -5.42 0.49
C ASN A 10 -17.27 -6.73 -0.21
N GLU A 11 -17.16 -7.86 0.48
CA GLU A 11 -17.56 -9.18 -0.06
C GLU A 11 -19.06 -9.21 -0.40
N PHE A 12 -19.90 -8.67 0.48
CA PHE A 12 -21.34 -8.56 0.23
C PHE A 12 -21.63 -7.64 -0.96
N MET A 13 -21.00 -6.48 -1.03
CA MET A 13 -21.16 -5.56 -2.15
C MET A 13 -20.69 -6.18 -3.47
N LEU A 14 -19.51 -6.80 -3.47
CA LEU A 14 -18.98 -7.47 -4.67
C LEU A 14 -19.82 -8.67 -5.10
N GLY A 15 -20.31 -9.46 -4.15
CA GLY A 15 -21.21 -10.59 -4.42
C GLY A 15 -22.59 -10.14 -4.90
N SER A 16 -23.04 -8.95 -4.51
CA SER A 16 -24.30 -8.34 -4.97
C SER A 16 -24.17 -7.64 -6.33
N LEU A 17 -22.94 -7.35 -6.73
CA LEU A 17 -22.61 -6.75 -8.03
C LEU A 17 -22.60 -7.85 -9.13
N ASP A 18 -23.76 -8.30 -9.55
CA ASP A 18 -23.87 -8.87 -10.87
C ASP A 18 -23.65 -7.72 -11.86
N ALA A 19 -22.45 -7.63 -12.41
CA ALA A 19 -22.00 -6.50 -13.23
C ALA A 19 -22.94 -6.19 -14.43
N LYS A 20 -23.83 -7.12 -14.79
CA LYS A 20 -24.85 -6.96 -15.83
C LYS A 20 -26.18 -6.37 -15.32
N LYS A 21 -26.34 -6.21 -14.01
CA LYS A 21 -27.61 -5.80 -13.40
C LYS A 21 -27.53 -4.51 -12.59
N ILE A 22 -26.41 -3.80 -12.59
CA ILE A 22 -26.32 -2.51 -11.90
C ILE A 22 -27.13 -1.49 -12.70
N ASN A 23 -28.38 -1.30 -12.30
CA ASN A 23 -29.20 -0.22 -12.79
C ASN A 23 -29.03 1.00 -11.87
N PHE A 24 -28.09 1.88 -12.21
CA PHE A 24 -27.86 3.13 -11.48
C PHE A 24 -29.04 4.10 -11.55
N GLY A 25 -30.09 3.78 -12.29
CA GLY A 25 -31.28 4.62 -12.44
C GLY A 25 -32.49 4.19 -11.63
N SER A 26 -32.44 3.09 -10.88
CA SER A 26 -33.52 2.71 -9.98
C SER A 26 -33.45 3.53 -8.69
N PRO A 27 -34.48 4.28 -8.32
CA PRO A 27 -34.52 4.90 -7.01
C PRO A 27 -34.42 3.77 -5.98
N PHE A 28 -33.51 3.91 -5.01
CA PHE A 28 -33.52 3.04 -3.85
C PHE A 28 -34.94 2.96 -3.31
N PRO A 29 -35.44 1.75 -2.97
CA PRO A 29 -36.75 1.69 -2.34
C PRO A 29 -36.71 2.63 -1.15
N SER A 30 -37.66 3.57 -1.13
CA SER A 30 -37.80 4.52 -0.03
C SER A 30 -38.40 3.80 1.18
N THR A 31 -37.67 2.80 1.69
CA THR A 31 -37.85 2.38 3.06
C THR A 31 -37.42 3.57 3.89
N SER A 32 -38.35 4.13 4.64
CA SER A 32 -38.09 5.20 5.58
C SER A 32 -37.08 4.65 6.62
N LEU A 33 -35.81 4.73 6.28
CA LEU A 33 -34.76 4.43 7.23
C LEU A 33 -34.85 5.49 8.32
N THR A 34 -34.92 5.06 9.57
CA THR A 34 -34.81 5.97 10.69
C THR A 34 -33.51 6.75 10.53
N PRO A 35 -33.54 8.09 10.49
CA PRO A 35 -32.32 8.86 10.38
C PRO A 35 -31.35 8.50 11.51
N PRO A 36 -30.04 8.46 11.24
CA PRO A 36 -29.06 8.17 12.27
C PRO A 36 -29.19 9.19 13.40
N LYS A 37 -29.21 8.70 14.64
CA LYS A 37 -29.26 9.55 15.85
C LYS A 37 -27.83 9.91 16.22
N GLU A 38 -27.56 11.19 16.36
CA GLU A 38 -26.30 11.67 16.90
C GLU A 38 -26.13 11.22 18.36
N ILE A 39 -24.96 10.66 18.66
CA ILE A 39 -24.55 10.33 20.02
C ILE A 39 -23.67 11.47 20.52
N VAL A 40 -24.20 12.33 21.35
CA VAL A 40 -23.45 13.44 21.96
C VAL A 40 -22.70 12.93 23.19
N LEU A 41 -21.38 12.96 23.15
CA LEU A 41 -20.51 12.66 24.28
C LEU A 41 -20.17 13.96 24.99
N THR A 42 -20.51 14.04 26.30
CA THR A 42 -20.13 15.18 27.14
C THR A 42 -18.68 15.06 27.57
N ALA A 43 -17.86 16.05 27.22
CA ALA A 43 -16.50 16.17 27.70
C ALA A 43 -16.42 17.19 28.83
N ASN A 44 -15.71 16.86 29.90
CA ASN A 44 -15.41 17.82 30.98
C ASN A 44 -14.19 18.67 30.59
N ASP A 45 -13.90 19.69 31.39
CA ASP A 45 -12.82 20.64 31.10
C ASP A 45 -11.43 19.97 31.00
N ALA A 46 -11.18 18.92 31.77
CA ALA A 46 -9.94 18.17 31.70
C ALA A 46 -9.79 17.46 30.32
N VAL A 47 -10.84 16.80 29.85
CA VAL A 47 -10.85 16.14 28.52
C VAL A 47 -10.70 17.18 27.41
N LEU A 48 -11.31 18.36 27.55
CA LEU A 48 -11.15 19.42 26.56
C LEU A 48 -9.71 19.96 26.52
N ALA A 49 -9.07 20.08 27.67
CA ALA A 49 -7.65 20.46 27.75
C ALA A 49 -6.74 19.42 27.11
N ASP A 50 -6.96 18.14 27.38
CA ASP A 50 -6.22 17.02 26.76
C ASP A 50 -6.38 17.00 25.24
N ILE A 51 -7.60 17.24 24.73
CA ILE A 51 -7.86 17.35 23.29
C ILE A 51 -7.05 18.51 22.69
N GLN A 52 -7.03 19.66 23.33
CA GLN A 52 -6.26 20.81 22.84
C GLN A 52 -4.75 20.55 22.84
N GLU A 53 -4.25 19.87 23.85
CA GLU A 53 -2.83 19.48 23.89
C GLU A 53 -2.50 18.45 22.80
N ALA A 54 -3.34 17.42 22.64
CA ALA A 54 -3.17 16.43 21.58
C ALA A 54 -3.19 17.09 20.18
N THR A 55 -4.09 18.06 19.98
CA THR A 55 -4.16 18.82 18.72
C THR A 55 -2.85 19.58 18.47
N ARG A 56 -2.35 20.32 19.46
CA ARG A 56 -1.07 21.06 19.32
C ARG A 56 0.10 20.12 18.99
N ASN A 57 0.16 18.96 19.66
CA ASN A 57 1.21 18.00 19.44
C ASN A 57 1.12 17.37 18.04
N PHE A 58 -0.09 17.08 17.57
CA PHE A 58 -0.33 16.56 16.23
C PHE A 58 -0.01 17.58 15.15
N ASP A 59 -0.44 18.83 15.32
CA ASP A 59 -0.17 19.91 14.37
C ASP A 59 1.35 20.14 14.23
N LYS A 60 2.08 20.10 15.34
CA LYS A 60 3.55 20.17 15.33
C LYS A 60 4.14 19.02 14.52
N LEU A 61 3.69 17.78 14.79
CA LEU A 61 4.18 16.59 14.08
C LEU A 61 3.91 16.70 12.57
N VAL A 62 2.72 17.17 12.17
CA VAL A 62 2.35 17.34 10.76
C VAL A 62 3.18 18.44 10.10
N ASN A 63 3.38 19.56 10.78
CA ASN A 63 4.17 20.68 10.24
C ASN A 63 5.66 20.34 10.09
N ASP A 64 6.18 19.40 10.87
CA ASP A 64 7.56 18.89 10.76
C ASP A 64 7.73 17.91 9.58
N GLN A 65 6.66 17.58 8.86
CA GLN A 65 6.66 16.61 7.76
C GLN A 65 6.34 17.25 6.42
N GLU A 66 6.97 16.77 5.39
CA GLU A 66 6.68 17.18 4.02
C GLU A 66 6.16 15.98 3.22
N LEU A 67 4.97 16.13 2.62
CA LEU A 67 4.40 15.14 1.72
C LEU A 67 4.59 15.59 0.27
N ARG A 68 5.21 14.75 -0.53
CA ARG A 68 5.34 14.95 -1.98
C ARG A 68 4.74 13.77 -2.72
N VAL A 69 4.02 14.06 -3.79
CA VAL A 69 3.43 13.04 -4.67
C VAL A 69 4.11 13.12 -6.02
N LEU A 70 4.70 12.00 -6.46
CA LEU A 70 5.21 11.83 -7.79
C LEU A 70 4.14 11.15 -8.65
N HIS A 71 3.69 11.84 -9.69
CA HIS A 71 2.83 11.26 -10.71
C HIS A 71 3.70 10.84 -11.92
N TYR A 72 3.54 9.58 -12.37
CA TYR A 72 4.35 9.02 -13.44
C TYR A 72 3.47 8.24 -14.42
N ASP A 73 3.41 8.71 -15.67
CA ASP A 73 2.46 8.23 -16.69
C ASP A 73 3.11 7.44 -17.81
N ALA A 74 4.45 7.27 -17.82
CA ALA A 74 5.13 6.65 -18.95
C ALA A 74 4.83 5.15 -19.08
N TYR A 75 4.64 4.44 -17.96
CA TYR A 75 4.16 3.05 -17.93
C TYR A 75 3.54 2.73 -16.57
N GLY A 76 2.75 1.66 -16.51
CA GLY A 76 2.07 1.22 -15.31
C GLY A 76 2.02 -0.31 -15.18
N ARG A 77 1.13 -0.76 -14.31
CA ARG A 77 0.92 -2.16 -13.95
C ARG A 77 0.86 -3.10 -15.14
N ASP A 78 0.09 -2.74 -16.16
CA ASP A 78 -0.21 -3.65 -17.27
C ASP A 78 1.03 -3.88 -18.16
N PHE A 79 1.85 -2.86 -18.35
CA PHE A 79 3.13 -3.00 -19.02
C PHE A 79 4.09 -3.93 -18.25
N ILE A 80 4.18 -3.75 -16.92
CA ILE A 80 5.06 -4.58 -16.07
C ILE A 80 4.59 -6.04 -16.09
N LYS A 81 3.29 -6.29 -16.09
CA LYS A 81 2.74 -7.65 -16.23
C LYS A 81 3.06 -8.32 -17.55
N GLN A 82 3.11 -7.56 -18.66
CA GLN A 82 3.54 -8.09 -19.95
C GLN A 82 5.00 -8.61 -19.91
N LEU A 83 5.84 -8.01 -19.06
CA LEU A 83 7.20 -8.48 -18.81
C LEU A 83 7.26 -9.69 -17.86
N LYS A 84 6.12 -10.22 -17.42
CA LYS A 84 6.00 -11.32 -16.44
C LYS A 84 6.69 -11.01 -15.10
N VAL A 85 6.67 -9.75 -14.70
CA VAL A 85 7.19 -9.27 -13.40
C VAL A 85 6.03 -8.82 -12.52
N SER A 86 6.12 -9.07 -11.22
CA SER A 86 5.16 -8.52 -10.25
C SER A 86 5.28 -6.99 -10.22
N PRO A 87 4.19 -6.23 -10.42
CA PRO A 87 4.24 -4.77 -10.35
C PRO A 87 4.67 -4.25 -8.98
N ASP A 88 4.29 -4.92 -7.90
CA ASP A 88 4.71 -4.55 -6.55
C ASP A 88 6.22 -4.79 -6.35
N ALA A 89 6.71 -5.98 -6.68
CA ALA A 89 8.15 -6.28 -6.63
C ALA A 89 8.97 -5.30 -7.46
N TRP A 90 8.48 -4.92 -8.65
CA TRP A 90 9.12 -3.90 -9.48
C TRP A 90 9.19 -2.54 -8.76
N ALA A 91 8.09 -2.08 -8.17
CA ALA A 91 8.05 -0.83 -7.42
C ALA A 91 9.03 -0.84 -6.23
N GLN A 92 9.13 -1.95 -5.53
CA GLN A 92 10.07 -2.10 -4.42
C GLN A 92 11.53 -2.07 -4.88
N LEU A 93 11.85 -2.72 -6.00
CA LEU A 93 13.18 -2.67 -6.60
C LEU A 93 13.55 -1.24 -7.04
N VAL A 94 12.63 -0.50 -7.65
CA VAL A 94 12.84 0.90 -8.03
C VAL A 94 13.15 1.77 -6.81
N LYS A 95 12.45 1.56 -5.68
CA LYS A 95 12.76 2.27 -4.42
C LYS A 95 14.16 1.93 -3.90
N GLN A 96 14.57 0.67 -3.96
CA GLN A 96 15.92 0.26 -3.55
C GLN A 96 16.99 0.87 -4.44
N LEU A 97 16.77 0.93 -5.75
CA LEU A 97 17.68 1.60 -6.69
C LEU A 97 17.77 3.10 -6.41
N ALA A 98 16.64 3.77 -6.18
CA ALA A 98 16.62 5.18 -5.83
C ALA A 98 17.39 5.45 -4.53
N PHE A 99 17.17 4.64 -3.50
CA PHE A 99 17.89 4.75 -2.24
C PHE A 99 19.41 4.57 -2.43
N TYR A 100 19.80 3.56 -3.22
CA TYR A 100 21.22 3.32 -3.52
C TYR A 100 21.87 4.51 -4.25
N LYS A 101 21.18 5.07 -5.25
CA LYS A 101 21.67 6.26 -5.97
C LYS A 101 21.83 7.47 -5.05
N LEU A 102 20.96 7.62 -4.04
CA LEU A 102 21.01 8.73 -3.09
C LEU A 102 22.07 8.55 -1.99
N LYS A 103 22.26 7.33 -1.51
CA LYS A 103 23.06 7.04 -0.30
C LYS A 103 24.34 6.27 -0.57
N GLY A 104 24.57 5.76 -1.79
CA GLY A 104 25.73 4.96 -2.16
C GLY A 104 25.80 3.58 -1.50
N ARG A 105 24.73 3.15 -0.84
CA ARG A 105 24.64 1.86 -0.14
C ARG A 105 23.24 1.28 -0.21
N PRO A 106 23.08 -0.06 -0.09
CA PRO A 106 21.76 -0.67 0.02
C PRO A 106 21.02 -0.18 1.26
N GLY A 107 19.69 -0.04 1.14
CA GLY A 107 18.80 0.23 2.25
C GLY A 107 18.26 -1.04 2.87
N VAL A 108 17.70 -0.93 4.07
CA VAL A 108 16.82 -1.95 4.63
C VAL A 108 15.40 -1.70 4.12
N ALA A 109 14.64 -2.76 3.92
CA ALA A 109 13.26 -2.68 3.49
C ALA A 109 12.36 -3.45 4.47
N TYR A 110 11.21 -2.86 4.73
CA TYR A 110 10.11 -3.50 5.45
C TYR A 110 8.87 -3.43 4.58
N GLU A 111 8.29 -4.57 4.31
CA GLU A 111 6.98 -4.67 3.65
C GLU A 111 6.09 -5.58 4.47
N SER A 112 4.82 -5.23 4.61
CA SER A 112 3.86 -6.05 5.33
C SER A 112 3.14 -7.00 4.39
N ALA A 113 3.19 -8.30 4.68
CA ALA A 113 2.35 -9.31 4.06
C ALA A 113 1.16 -9.63 4.95
N GLN A 114 0.01 -9.81 4.36
CA GLN A 114 -1.18 -10.22 5.08
C GLN A 114 -1.13 -11.70 5.43
N THR A 115 -1.34 -12.02 6.71
CA THR A 115 -1.45 -13.41 7.19
C THR A 115 -2.88 -13.79 7.56
N ARG A 116 -3.86 -13.11 6.97
CA ARG A 116 -5.29 -13.33 7.26
C ARG A 116 -5.82 -14.73 6.91
N LYS A 117 -5.10 -15.48 6.09
CA LYS A 117 -5.43 -16.88 5.80
C LYS A 117 -5.18 -17.82 6.99
N PHE A 118 -4.41 -17.38 7.97
CA PHE A 118 -4.09 -18.12 9.17
C PHE A 118 -4.99 -17.68 10.31
N GLN A 119 -5.32 -18.61 11.22
CA GLN A 119 -6.07 -18.29 12.42
C GLN A 119 -5.30 -17.25 13.25
N LEU A 120 -5.97 -16.17 13.66
CA LEU A 120 -5.37 -15.02 14.38
C LEU A 120 -4.23 -14.30 13.64
N GLY A 121 -4.02 -14.61 12.36
CA GLY A 121 -3.00 -13.96 11.54
C GLY A 121 -3.30 -12.49 11.30
N ARG A 122 -2.27 -11.63 11.36
CA ARG A 122 -2.31 -10.21 11.02
C ARG A 122 -1.36 -9.87 9.88
N THR A 123 -0.10 -9.67 10.22
CA THR A 123 0.94 -9.30 9.26
C THR A 123 2.23 -10.04 9.55
N GLU A 124 2.98 -10.30 8.49
CA GLU A 124 4.35 -10.79 8.51
C GLU A 124 5.24 -9.86 7.67
N VAL A 125 6.53 -9.94 7.84
CA VAL A 125 7.50 -9.10 7.14
C VAL A 125 7.97 -9.79 5.87
N ILE A 126 7.82 -9.10 4.73
CA ILE A 126 8.53 -9.46 3.50
C ILE A 126 9.90 -8.79 3.52
N ARG A 127 10.96 -9.59 3.45
CA ARG A 127 12.35 -9.12 3.45
C ARG A 127 12.82 -8.90 2.02
N ALA A 128 12.39 -7.79 1.40
CA ALA A 128 12.68 -7.47 0.01
C ALA A 128 14.16 -7.06 -0.21
N ALA A 129 14.85 -6.57 0.82
CA ALA A 129 16.28 -6.30 0.76
C ALA A 129 17.07 -7.62 0.86
N SER A 130 17.50 -8.15 -0.26
CA SER A 130 18.19 -9.44 -0.40
C SER A 130 19.49 -9.31 -1.20
N SER A 131 20.30 -10.38 -1.22
CA SER A 131 21.48 -10.43 -2.09
C SER A 131 21.11 -10.29 -3.58
N GLN A 132 19.97 -10.82 -3.97
CA GLN A 132 19.46 -10.72 -5.34
C GLN A 132 19.04 -9.29 -5.70
N SER A 133 18.31 -8.60 -4.80
CA SER A 133 17.94 -7.21 -5.04
C SER A 133 19.17 -6.30 -5.08
N LYS A 134 20.20 -6.59 -4.25
CA LYS A 134 21.49 -5.88 -4.33
C LYS A 134 22.19 -6.12 -5.67
N ALA A 135 22.27 -7.37 -6.12
CA ALA A 135 22.88 -7.70 -7.40
C ALA A 135 22.18 -7.00 -8.56
N TRP A 136 20.85 -6.91 -8.50
CA TRP A 136 20.07 -6.16 -9.49
C TRP A 136 20.41 -4.65 -9.46
N VAL A 137 20.48 -4.04 -8.28
CA VAL A 137 20.87 -2.64 -8.13
C VAL A 137 22.28 -2.39 -8.65
N ASP A 138 23.23 -3.26 -8.32
CA ASP A 138 24.60 -3.15 -8.80
C ASP A 138 24.64 -3.21 -10.36
N ALA A 139 23.90 -4.14 -10.97
CA ALA A 139 23.78 -4.24 -12.40
C ALA A 139 23.13 -2.99 -13.04
N MET A 140 22.16 -2.39 -12.39
CA MET A 140 21.46 -1.19 -12.88
C MET A 140 22.34 0.07 -12.84
N VAL A 141 23.37 0.11 -12.00
CA VAL A 141 24.28 1.26 -11.88
C VAL A 141 25.61 1.05 -12.58
N ASP A 142 25.95 -0.19 -12.97
CA ASP A 142 27.18 -0.48 -13.71
C ASP A 142 27.02 -0.07 -15.19
N PRO A 143 27.78 0.92 -15.70
CA PRO A 143 27.66 1.35 -17.08
C PRO A 143 28.11 0.27 -18.09
N ARG A 144 28.77 -0.80 -17.65
CA ARG A 144 29.19 -1.92 -18.47
C ARG A 144 28.12 -3.03 -18.51
N ALA A 145 27.12 -2.97 -17.65
CA ALA A 145 26.07 -3.96 -17.63
C ALA A 145 25.19 -3.88 -18.87
N THR A 146 25.01 -5.03 -19.55
CA THR A 146 24.10 -5.12 -20.68
C THR A 146 22.68 -5.42 -20.22
N VAL A 147 21.69 -5.07 -21.05
CA VAL A 147 20.28 -5.39 -20.81
C VAL A 147 20.07 -6.87 -20.49
N ARG A 148 20.87 -7.77 -21.11
CA ARG A 148 20.81 -9.21 -20.87
C ARG A 148 21.18 -9.57 -19.43
N ILE A 149 22.20 -8.92 -18.84
CA ILE A 149 22.62 -9.16 -17.45
C ILE A 149 21.53 -8.68 -16.51
N VAL A 150 21.00 -7.48 -16.70
CA VAL A 150 19.92 -6.91 -15.89
C VAL A 150 18.69 -7.82 -15.94
N PHE A 151 18.30 -8.28 -17.13
CA PHE A 151 17.16 -9.18 -17.30
C PHE A 151 17.37 -10.51 -16.57
N PHE A 152 18.56 -11.12 -16.70
CA PHE A 152 18.88 -12.37 -16.00
C PHE A 152 18.75 -12.21 -14.48
N VAL A 153 19.33 -11.17 -13.91
CA VAL A 153 19.22 -10.91 -12.46
C VAL A 153 17.76 -10.68 -12.04
N THR A 154 16.99 -9.94 -12.84
CA THR A 154 15.57 -9.68 -12.57
C THR A 154 14.75 -10.98 -12.52
N CYS A 155 14.98 -11.91 -13.45
CA CYS A 155 14.27 -13.19 -13.51
C CYS A 155 14.62 -14.14 -12.35
N HIS A 156 15.77 -13.96 -11.70
CA HIS A 156 16.22 -14.80 -10.59
C HIS A 156 15.87 -14.20 -9.21
N ILE A 157 15.26 -13.03 -9.16
CA ILE A 157 14.69 -12.52 -7.90
C ILE A 157 13.45 -13.37 -7.58
N PRO A 158 13.41 -14.06 -6.43
CA PRO A 158 12.23 -14.82 -6.05
C PRO A 158 11.03 -13.85 -6.00
N LEU A 159 10.11 -14.01 -6.91
CA LEU A 159 8.82 -13.34 -6.85
C LEU A 159 8.08 -13.99 -5.70
N ILE A 160 7.95 -13.29 -4.60
CA ILE A 160 7.05 -13.69 -3.54
C ILE A 160 5.65 -13.34 -4.08
N ASP A 161 4.97 -14.34 -4.60
CA ASP A 161 3.56 -14.24 -4.93
C ASP A 161 2.79 -14.03 -3.60
N ALA A 162 2.30 -12.81 -3.41
CA ALA A 162 1.45 -12.43 -2.29
C ALA A 162 -0.01 -12.78 -2.56
#